data_2780e196b2c1c0e91eb4996c898ea61b
#
_entry.id   2780e196b2c1c0e91eb4996c898ea61b
#
_cell.length_a   1.000
_cell.length_b   1.000
_cell.length_c   1.000
_cell.angle_alpha   90.00
_cell.angle_beta   90.00
_cell.angle_gamma   90.00
#
_symmetry.space_group_name_H-M   'P 1'
#
loop_
_entity.id
_entity.type
_entity.pdbx_description
1 polymer ?
#
loop_
_entity_poly.entity_id
_entity_poly.type
_entity_poly.pdbx_seq_one_letter_code
_entity_poly.pdbx_strand_id
1 'polypeptide(L)'
;MTNQEPQLLFFFDEDLPAKSRNVRFKYGPVEHLGPRVVGDTRQDHSAASMFCSKIFTLEDGTYRMYYWSYGSLCCEDPKESMPRGLVATSTDLLNWEKPDLGQVQLDGKDTNLLHIEGLELDIVVGCSQVRISENHWRYYFWGCERDTRLWALLAADSEDGLHFKMINDGRGLLYHPPLPECGPLLCDVAKKLKHDPEEYERDMTLRVNRLQSNDASTVYYHPDRGFEIFHQYLVENRPESGRVVDVPYNCPAFLRVMARRRSDDGIHWGLPELIIVPDEKDPWDQQFYGMPVCDYAGWRIGLLLHFRTEAGQQTCYVEQAFSRDGTNWSRPLRGHWFEGAHPEDAGGIYPAGDALIDDGDSWLIYYTGVCTSHDIVNETDWKQSACAVRVPKNRLLAVAADEVVGEFMTEPIFLSQDEIKIDATIRGWLRAELCDVFGNKLAGHHLMDFDQISGDDTDAVLTWKGSNTAEYRYKPVCIRFELLDAELYCVKY
;
A
#
# COMPACT_ATOMS: atom_id res chain seq x y z
N MET A 1 -39.06 -2.80 2.43
CA MET A 1 -38.04 -3.46 1.60
C MET A 1 -36.78 -2.70 1.87
N THR A 2 -35.82 -3.31 2.55
CA THR A 2 -34.50 -2.71 2.77
C THR A 2 -33.84 -2.62 1.41
N ASN A 3 -33.55 -1.42 0.93
CA ASN A 3 -32.65 -1.22 -0.22
C ASN A 3 -31.29 -1.83 0.20
N GLN A 4 -31.02 -3.04 -0.24
CA GLN A 4 -29.69 -3.59 -0.16
C GLN A 4 -28.82 -2.80 -1.13
N GLU A 5 -27.65 -2.38 -0.68
CA GLU A 5 -26.67 -1.78 -1.59
C GLU A 5 -26.30 -2.79 -2.70
N PRO A 6 -26.09 -2.34 -3.92
CA PRO A 6 -25.70 -3.23 -5.02
C PRO A 6 -24.38 -3.91 -4.70
N GLN A 7 -24.28 -5.17 -5.07
CA GLN A 7 -22.99 -5.87 -5.03
C GLN A 7 -22.10 -5.38 -6.18
N LEU A 8 -20.79 -5.42 -5.96
CA LEU A 8 -19.79 -5.01 -6.94
C LEU A 8 -19.01 -6.24 -7.42
N LEU A 9 -18.99 -6.46 -8.72
CA LEU A 9 -18.10 -7.41 -9.36
C LEU A 9 -16.92 -6.67 -9.97
N PHE A 10 -15.73 -6.87 -9.42
CA PHE A 10 -14.46 -6.42 -9.96
C PHE A 10 -13.73 -7.56 -10.66
N PHE A 11 -12.83 -7.21 -11.55
CA PHE A 11 -11.97 -8.12 -12.32
C PHE A 11 -10.56 -8.16 -11.73
N PHE A 12 -10.44 -8.49 -10.43
CA PHE A 12 -9.19 -8.43 -9.67
C PHE A 12 -8.48 -9.78 -9.54
N ASP A 13 -9.00 -10.81 -10.19
CA ASP A 13 -8.36 -12.12 -10.21
C ASP A 13 -7.13 -12.12 -11.15
N GLU A 14 -6.18 -13.03 -10.91
CA GLU A 14 -4.92 -13.13 -11.67
C GLU A 14 -5.16 -13.38 -13.17
N ASP A 15 -6.16 -14.17 -13.48
CA ASP A 15 -6.52 -14.53 -14.83
C ASP A 15 -7.68 -13.67 -15.34
N LEU A 16 -7.67 -13.42 -16.64
CA LEU A 16 -8.81 -12.81 -17.32
C LEU A 16 -10.09 -13.65 -17.13
N PRO A 17 -11.28 -13.00 -17.11
CA PRO A 17 -12.53 -13.71 -17.00
C PRO A 17 -12.65 -14.87 -17.98
N ALA A 18 -13.41 -15.89 -17.61
CA ALA A 18 -13.63 -17.09 -18.43
C ALA A 18 -14.12 -16.76 -19.85
N LYS A 19 -13.75 -17.59 -20.83
CA LYS A 19 -14.09 -17.41 -22.25
C LYS A 19 -13.66 -16.06 -22.82
N SER A 20 -12.57 -15.50 -22.31
CA SER A 20 -12.02 -14.24 -22.81
C SER A 20 -11.30 -14.40 -24.15
N ARG A 21 -11.45 -13.39 -25.02
CA ARG A 21 -10.73 -13.28 -26.29
C ARG A 21 -10.50 -11.81 -26.63
N ASN A 22 -9.28 -11.45 -27.00
CA ASN A 22 -8.86 -10.10 -27.41
C ASN A 22 -9.18 -9.02 -26.33
N VAL A 23 -9.18 -9.39 -25.07
CA VAL A 23 -9.27 -8.47 -23.96
C VAL A 23 -7.99 -8.55 -23.14
N ARG A 24 -7.71 -7.49 -22.40
CA ARG A 24 -6.57 -7.37 -21.51
C ARG A 24 -6.93 -6.60 -20.26
N PHE A 25 -6.15 -6.76 -19.23
CA PHE A 25 -6.21 -5.84 -18.08
C PHE A 25 -5.61 -4.48 -18.44
N LYS A 26 -6.14 -3.43 -17.84
CA LYS A 26 -5.64 -2.07 -17.96
C LYS A 26 -5.84 -1.33 -16.63
N TYR A 27 -4.81 -0.61 -16.17
CA TYR A 27 -4.96 0.28 -15.03
C TYR A 27 -5.93 1.42 -15.33
N GLY A 28 -6.71 1.78 -14.32
CA GLY A 28 -7.57 2.96 -14.37
C GLY A 28 -6.79 4.27 -14.41
N PRO A 29 -7.48 5.38 -14.70
CA PRO A 29 -6.86 6.70 -14.80
C PRO A 29 -6.35 7.19 -13.45
N VAL A 30 -5.21 7.90 -13.48
CA VAL A 30 -4.58 8.51 -12.31
C VAL A 30 -4.39 10.00 -12.56
N GLU A 31 -4.87 10.83 -11.65
CA GLU A 31 -4.62 12.27 -11.62
C GLU A 31 -3.49 12.58 -10.64
N HIS A 32 -2.38 13.13 -11.12
CA HIS A 32 -1.26 13.53 -10.27
C HIS A 32 -1.53 14.86 -9.61
N LEU A 33 -1.56 14.88 -8.27
CA LEU A 33 -1.77 16.10 -7.48
C LEU A 33 -0.45 16.73 -7.02
N GLY A 34 0.65 15.97 -7.08
CA GLY A 34 1.98 16.40 -6.66
C GLY A 34 2.16 16.48 -5.14
N PRO A 35 3.19 17.21 -4.67
CA PRO A 35 3.52 17.28 -3.25
C PRO A 35 2.43 18.01 -2.45
N ARG A 36 2.07 17.42 -1.30
CA ARG A 36 1.08 17.97 -0.35
C ARG A 36 1.75 18.45 0.93
N VAL A 37 2.79 17.74 1.39
CA VAL A 37 3.67 18.19 2.47
C VAL A 37 5.11 18.07 2.00
N VAL A 38 5.86 19.16 2.09
CA VAL A 38 7.27 19.21 1.71
C VAL A 38 8.13 19.46 2.94
N GLY A 39 9.38 19.03 2.91
CA GLY A 39 10.35 19.31 3.96
C GLY A 39 10.91 20.74 3.82
N ASP A 40 10.19 21.73 4.31
CA ASP A 40 10.50 23.16 4.22
C ASP A 40 10.78 23.83 5.56
N THR A 41 10.68 23.08 6.66
CA THR A 41 11.03 23.55 8.01
C THR A 41 12.36 22.95 8.47
N ARG A 42 12.91 23.47 9.58
CA ARG A 42 14.17 22.94 10.14
C ARG A 42 14.05 21.46 10.54
N GLN A 43 12.93 21.08 11.14
CA GLN A 43 12.71 19.72 11.63
C GLN A 43 12.42 18.69 10.54
N ASP A 44 12.01 19.12 9.35
CA ASP A 44 11.70 18.23 8.21
C ASP A 44 12.40 18.63 6.91
N HIS A 45 13.49 19.37 6.98
CA HIS A 45 14.17 20.01 5.83
C HIS A 45 14.52 19.05 4.70
N SER A 46 14.86 17.81 4.99
CA SER A 46 15.24 16.83 3.97
C SER A 46 14.11 15.88 3.58
N ALA A 47 13.12 15.66 4.45
CA ALA A 47 12.13 14.63 4.22
C ALA A 47 10.80 14.89 4.94
N ALA A 48 9.72 14.81 4.17
CA ALA A 48 8.36 14.62 4.68
C ALA A 48 7.85 13.27 4.16
N SER A 49 8.22 12.18 4.88
CA SER A 49 7.96 10.81 4.45
C SER A 49 6.64 10.28 5.00
N MET A 50 5.80 9.78 4.10
CA MET A 50 4.54 9.08 4.43
C MET A 50 4.72 7.55 4.45
N PHE A 51 5.90 7.04 4.16
CA PHE A 51 6.12 5.59 4.07
C PHE A 51 5.66 4.88 5.35
N CYS A 52 4.73 3.97 5.23
CA CYS A 52 3.98 3.27 6.29
C CYS A 52 3.06 4.14 7.16
N SER A 53 3.15 5.47 7.08
CA SER A 53 2.39 6.42 7.89
C SER A 53 0.96 6.60 7.40
N LYS A 54 0.07 7.07 8.28
CA LYS A 54 -1.36 7.14 8.00
C LYS A 54 -1.99 8.50 8.25
N ILE A 55 -3.17 8.68 7.66
CA ILE A 55 -4.06 9.81 7.84
C ILE A 55 -5.33 9.36 8.56
N PHE A 56 -5.78 10.13 9.52
CA PHE A 56 -6.99 9.85 10.30
C PHE A 56 -7.96 11.00 10.21
N THR A 57 -9.23 10.69 10.04
CA THR A 57 -10.33 11.64 10.25
C THR A 57 -10.58 11.76 11.75
N LEU A 58 -10.58 12.99 12.27
CA LEU A 58 -10.88 13.30 13.65
C LEU A 58 -12.38 13.56 13.84
N GLU A 59 -12.83 13.64 15.10
CA GLU A 59 -14.24 13.79 15.45
C GLU A 59 -14.85 15.12 15.01
N ASP A 60 -14.02 16.15 14.94
CA ASP A 60 -14.42 17.47 14.44
C ASP A 60 -14.48 17.56 12.89
N GLY A 61 -14.20 16.46 12.19
CA GLY A 61 -14.18 16.38 10.74
C GLY A 61 -12.86 16.86 10.10
N THR A 62 -11.87 17.23 10.89
CA THR A 62 -10.52 17.54 10.41
C THR A 62 -9.72 16.27 10.21
N TYR A 63 -8.56 16.39 9.58
CA TYR A 63 -7.67 15.28 9.28
C TYR A 63 -6.33 15.46 9.96
N ARG A 64 -5.77 14.37 10.46
CA ARG A 64 -4.42 14.29 11.01
C ARG A 64 -3.56 13.34 10.20
N MET A 65 -2.49 13.85 9.64
CA MET A 65 -1.44 13.10 8.98
C MET A 65 -0.29 12.89 9.95
N TYR A 66 0.15 11.65 10.11
CA TYR A 66 1.46 11.37 10.67
C TYR A 66 2.47 11.21 9.54
N TYR A 67 3.66 11.71 9.72
CA TYR A 67 4.76 11.52 8.80
C TYR A 67 6.07 11.50 9.58
N TRP A 68 7.15 11.20 8.93
CA TRP A 68 8.46 11.18 9.57
C TRP A 68 9.51 11.84 8.68
N SER A 69 10.60 12.29 9.30
CA SER A 69 11.68 12.98 8.64
C SER A 69 13.02 12.57 9.21
N TYR A 70 14.05 12.58 8.39
CA TYR A 70 15.44 12.42 8.85
C TYR A 70 16.01 13.68 9.54
N GLY A 71 15.21 14.74 9.67
CA GLY A 71 15.69 16.02 10.11
C GLY A 71 16.58 16.71 9.08
N SER A 72 17.43 17.62 9.50
CA SER A 72 18.38 18.28 8.59
C SER A 72 19.61 17.40 8.40
N LEU A 73 19.74 16.75 7.25
CA LEU A 73 20.98 16.04 6.87
C LEU A 73 22.19 16.97 6.76
N CYS A 74 21.96 18.28 6.68
CA CYS A 74 22.98 19.31 6.62
C CYS A 74 23.36 19.83 8.01
N CYS A 75 22.80 19.27 9.10
CA CYS A 75 23.03 19.74 10.45
C CYS A 75 24.32 19.13 11.03
N GLU A 76 25.18 19.96 11.63
CA GLU A 76 26.38 19.50 12.32
C GLU A 76 26.07 18.76 13.63
N ASP A 77 24.86 18.98 14.21
CA ASP A 77 24.42 18.27 15.42
C ASP A 77 23.79 16.92 15.05
N PRO A 78 24.41 15.78 15.44
CA PRO A 78 23.85 14.46 15.17
C PRO A 78 22.43 14.25 15.73
N LYS A 79 22.04 14.98 16.79
CA LYS A 79 20.69 14.89 17.36
C LYS A 79 19.62 15.52 16.46
N GLU A 80 19.98 16.50 15.67
CA GLU A 80 19.05 17.15 14.72
C GLU A 80 18.92 16.38 13.41
N SER A 81 19.86 15.52 13.10
CA SER A 81 19.82 14.64 11.91
C SER A 81 19.10 13.31 12.14
N MET A 82 18.62 13.05 13.37
CA MET A 82 17.92 11.79 13.67
C MET A 82 16.50 11.77 13.10
N PRO A 83 16.05 10.62 12.56
CA PRO A 83 14.67 10.46 12.08
C PRO A 83 13.67 10.65 13.22
N ARG A 84 12.61 11.43 12.96
CA ARG A 84 11.59 11.76 13.97
C ARG A 84 10.19 11.71 13.38
N GLY A 85 9.21 11.42 14.24
CA GLY A 85 7.79 11.50 13.91
C GLY A 85 7.26 12.93 13.99
N LEU A 86 6.41 13.29 13.04
CA LEU A 86 5.79 14.62 12.93
C LEU A 86 4.29 14.48 12.62
N VAL A 87 3.58 15.61 12.79
CA VAL A 87 2.15 15.71 12.51
C VAL A 87 1.87 16.88 11.57
N ALA A 88 0.94 16.68 10.65
CA ALA A 88 0.28 17.74 9.90
C ALA A 88 -1.24 17.62 10.03
N THR A 89 -1.97 18.72 9.89
CA THR A 89 -3.43 18.77 9.98
C THR A 89 -4.03 19.39 8.71
N SER A 90 -5.23 18.97 8.36
CA SER A 90 -5.96 19.48 7.20
C SER A 90 -7.46 19.50 7.45
N THR A 91 -8.19 20.32 6.69
CA THR A 91 -9.65 20.33 6.63
C THR A 91 -10.20 19.73 5.34
N ASP A 92 -9.35 19.42 4.35
CA ASP A 92 -9.76 19.06 2.99
C ASP A 92 -8.92 17.92 2.36
N LEU A 93 -8.00 17.30 3.13
CA LEU A 93 -7.05 16.28 2.65
C LEU A 93 -6.04 16.78 1.58
N LEU A 94 -6.07 18.02 1.16
CA LEU A 94 -5.22 18.54 0.09
C LEU A 94 -4.25 19.62 0.56
N ASN A 95 -4.70 20.45 1.51
CA ASN A 95 -3.94 21.55 2.06
C ASN A 95 -3.60 21.22 3.53
N TRP A 96 -2.30 21.17 3.84
CA TRP A 96 -1.81 20.71 5.13
C TRP A 96 -1.07 21.80 5.87
N GLU A 97 -1.35 21.91 7.16
CA GLU A 97 -0.67 22.81 8.10
C GLU A 97 0.20 22.00 9.06
N LYS A 98 1.32 22.54 9.49
CA LYS A 98 2.23 21.97 10.47
C LYS A 98 1.99 22.66 11.81
N PRO A 99 1.16 22.10 12.71
CA PRO A 99 0.79 22.76 13.96
C PRO A 99 1.95 22.75 14.96
N ASP A 100 2.06 23.81 15.75
CA ASP A 100 2.93 23.83 16.92
C ASP A 100 2.33 22.95 18.03
N LEU A 101 2.99 21.84 18.34
CA LEU A 101 2.50 20.87 19.35
C LEU A 101 2.93 21.22 20.78
N GLY A 102 3.91 22.12 20.96
CA GLY A 102 4.45 22.48 22.27
C GLY A 102 5.25 21.37 22.97
N GLN A 103 5.55 20.27 22.27
CA GLN A 103 6.23 19.10 22.82
C GLN A 103 7.75 19.16 22.65
N VAL A 104 8.21 19.64 21.52
CA VAL A 104 9.62 19.75 21.17
C VAL A 104 9.90 21.15 20.62
N GLN A 105 10.89 21.83 21.19
CA GLN A 105 11.34 23.13 20.72
C GLN A 105 12.69 23.01 20.00
N LEU A 106 12.81 23.71 18.88
CA LEU A 106 14.08 23.94 18.19
C LEU A 106 14.35 25.45 18.15
N ASP A 107 15.50 25.88 18.67
CA ASP A 107 15.86 27.32 18.80
C ASP A 107 14.79 28.15 19.54
N GLY A 108 14.15 27.56 20.55
CA GLY A 108 13.11 28.24 21.35
C GLY A 108 11.77 28.43 20.62
N LYS A 109 11.57 27.79 19.48
CA LYS A 109 10.29 27.75 18.76
C LYS A 109 9.67 26.39 18.88
N ASP A 110 8.37 26.36 19.12
CA ASP A 110 7.58 25.14 19.09
C ASP A 110 7.58 24.54 17.68
N THR A 111 7.41 23.21 17.62
CA THR A 111 7.45 22.45 16.38
C THR A 111 6.28 21.48 16.30
N ASN A 112 6.09 20.85 15.13
CA ASN A 112 5.14 19.76 14.93
C ASN A 112 5.76 18.37 15.17
N LEU A 113 6.91 18.31 15.87
CA LEU A 113 7.57 17.07 16.29
C LEU A 113 6.80 16.40 17.43
N LEU A 114 6.64 15.08 17.31
CA LEU A 114 6.14 14.24 18.40
C LEU A 114 7.27 13.89 19.36
N HIS A 115 6.98 13.99 20.65
CA HIS A 115 7.79 13.42 21.71
C HIS A 115 7.17 12.10 22.19
N ILE A 116 7.99 11.06 22.31
CA ILE A 116 7.57 9.77 22.84
C ILE A 116 8.22 9.56 24.22
N GLU A 117 7.41 9.65 25.27
CA GLU A 117 7.88 9.45 26.66
C GLU A 117 8.49 8.06 26.82
N GLY A 118 9.71 7.98 27.33
CA GLY A 118 10.44 6.74 27.58
C GLY A 118 11.21 6.20 26.36
N LEU A 119 11.19 6.88 25.23
CA LEU A 119 12.09 6.62 24.11
C LEU A 119 13.44 7.29 24.40
N GLU A 120 14.49 6.48 24.54
CA GLU A 120 15.80 7.00 24.96
C GLU A 120 16.56 7.73 23.85
N LEU A 121 16.43 7.23 22.62
CA LEU A 121 16.90 7.90 21.43
C LEU A 121 15.67 8.25 20.60
N ASP A 122 15.45 9.52 20.32
CA ASP A 122 14.30 10.01 19.56
C ASP A 122 14.37 9.59 18.06
N ILE A 123 14.53 8.28 17.82
CA ILE A 123 14.66 7.72 16.48
C ILE A 123 13.34 7.05 16.09
N VAL A 124 12.69 7.58 15.07
CA VAL A 124 11.40 7.12 14.56
C VAL A 124 11.45 7.05 13.03
N VAL A 125 11.43 5.85 12.48
CA VAL A 125 11.43 5.58 11.03
C VAL A 125 10.28 4.68 10.67
N GLY A 126 9.72 4.83 9.47
CA GLY A 126 8.74 3.89 8.93
C GLY A 126 7.56 3.66 9.88
N CYS A 127 6.95 4.73 10.35
CA CYS A 127 5.93 4.67 11.40
C CYS A 127 4.55 4.29 10.85
N SER A 128 3.82 3.50 11.63
CA SER A 128 2.43 3.12 11.34
C SER A 128 1.57 3.30 12.58
N GLN A 129 0.44 3.94 12.41
CA GLN A 129 -0.46 4.28 13.52
C GLN A 129 -1.76 3.48 13.40
N VAL A 130 -2.36 3.15 14.54
CA VAL A 130 -3.70 2.57 14.62
C VAL A 130 -4.52 3.28 15.70
N ARG A 131 -5.80 3.49 15.41
CA ARG A 131 -6.77 3.93 16.41
C ARG A 131 -7.56 2.70 16.87
N ILE A 132 -7.33 2.28 18.12
CA ILE A 132 -7.94 1.08 18.71
C ILE A 132 -9.33 1.42 19.25
N SER A 133 -9.47 2.61 19.84
CA SER A 133 -10.74 3.16 20.32
C SER A 133 -10.69 4.68 20.27
N GLU A 134 -11.76 5.35 20.72
CA GLU A 134 -11.83 6.80 20.82
C GLU A 134 -10.63 7.40 21.58
N ASN A 135 -10.26 6.78 22.70
CA ASN A 135 -9.21 7.25 23.59
C ASN A 135 -8.03 6.26 23.65
N HIS A 136 -7.77 5.52 22.58
CA HIS A 136 -6.63 4.61 22.54
C HIS A 136 -6.02 4.56 21.14
N TRP A 137 -4.86 5.16 21.05
CA TRP A 137 -4.03 5.18 19.85
C TRP A 137 -2.77 4.40 20.11
N ARG A 138 -2.25 3.70 19.08
CA ARG A 138 -0.95 3.06 19.13
C ARG A 138 -0.12 3.46 17.93
N TYR A 139 1.12 3.82 18.21
CA TYR A 139 2.12 4.26 17.25
C TYR A 139 3.21 3.21 17.16
N TYR A 140 3.34 2.56 16.01
CA TYR A 140 4.41 1.63 15.71
C TYR A 140 5.48 2.32 14.88
N PHE A 141 6.73 2.03 15.17
CA PHE A 141 7.85 2.63 14.44
C PHE A 141 9.09 1.76 14.53
N TRP A 142 9.97 1.88 13.55
CA TRP A 142 11.28 1.28 13.60
C TRP A 142 12.22 2.22 14.34
N GLY A 143 12.80 1.74 15.43
CA GLY A 143 13.59 2.51 16.34
C GLY A 143 14.62 1.67 17.06
N CYS A 144 15.31 2.26 18.05
CA CYS A 144 16.37 1.59 18.78
C CYS A 144 15.80 0.90 20.04
N GLU A 145 15.89 -0.42 20.11
CA GLU A 145 15.47 -1.20 21.28
C GLU A 145 16.31 -0.82 22.52
N ARG A 146 15.66 -0.69 23.65
CA ARG A 146 16.27 -0.20 24.91
C ARG A 146 17.48 -1.02 25.38
N ASP A 147 17.29 -2.34 25.50
CA ASP A 147 18.27 -3.22 26.15
C ASP A 147 19.45 -3.57 25.23
N THR A 148 19.18 -3.78 23.97
CA THR A 148 20.18 -4.26 22.99
C THR A 148 20.77 -3.18 22.12
N ARG A 149 20.12 -2.00 22.07
CA ARG A 149 20.46 -0.90 21.13
C ARG A 149 20.36 -1.30 19.66
N LEU A 150 19.64 -2.38 19.36
CA LEU A 150 19.39 -2.81 17.98
C LEU A 150 18.13 -2.15 17.43
N TRP A 151 18.11 -1.98 16.14
CA TRP A 151 16.92 -1.53 15.43
C TRP A 151 15.84 -2.59 15.48
N ALA A 152 14.64 -2.20 15.87
CA ALA A 152 13.49 -3.06 16.03
C ALA A 152 12.18 -2.32 15.78
N LEU A 153 11.11 -3.05 15.51
CA LEU A 153 9.76 -2.48 15.55
C LEU A 153 9.39 -2.28 17.02
N LEU A 154 9.12 -1.05 17.38
CA LEU A 154 8.71 -0.60 18.72
C LEU A 154 7.28 -0.10 18.68
N ALA A 155 6.68 0.12 19.87
CA ALA A 155 5.37 0.75 19.97
C ALA A 155 5.25 1.68 21.17
N ALA A 156 4.36 2.68 21.03
CA ALA A 156 3.96 3.61 22.06
C ALA A 156 2.45 3.81 22.02
N ASP A 157 1.81 3.96 23.18
CA ASP A 157 0.37 4.21 23.30
C ASP A 157 0.09 5.66 23.67
N SER A 158 -1.09 6.16 23.29
CA SER A 158 -1.60 7.49 23.57
C SER A 158 -3.12 7.49 23.73
N GLU A 159 -3.64 8.40 24.55
CA GLU A 159 -5.09 8.60 24.66
C GLU A 159 -5.64 9.57 23.60
N ASP A 160 -4.83 10.50 23.11
CA ASP A 160 -5.24 11.58 22.20
C ASP A 160 -4.58 11.51 20.79
N GLY A 161 -3.66 10.54 20.60
CA GLY A 161 -2.88 10.41 19.38
C GLY A 161 -1.78 11.45 19.22
N LEU A 162 -1.44 12.21 20.27
CA LEU A 162 -0.36 13.20 20.25
C LEU A 162 0.67 12.97 21.35
N HIS A 163 0.23 12.63 22.56
CA HIS A 163 1.10 12.39 23.71
C HIS A 163 1.33 10.89 23.86
N PHE A 164 2.42 10.40 23.27
CA PHE A 164 2.75 8.99 23.24
C PHE A 164 3.71 8.61 24.37
N LYS A 165 3.52 7.40 24.90
CA LYS A 165 4.39 6.76 25.88
C LYS A 165 4.77 5.37 25.45
N MET A 166 6.05 5.04 25.55
CA MET A 166 6.56 3.71 25.24
C MET A 166 5.83 2.61 26.00
N ILE A 167 5.49 1.54 25.29
CA ILE A 167 4.96 0.29 25.87
C ILE A 167 5.97 -0.84 25.72
N ASN A 168 5.67 -2.00 26.30
CA ASN A 168 6.52 -3.19 26.27
C ASN A 168 7.97 -2.94 26.75
N ASP A 169 8.15 -2.01 27.69
CA ASP A 169 9.46 -1.62 28.24
C ASP A 169 10.49 -1.19 27.18
N GLY A 170 10.03 -0.71 26.01
CA GLY A 170 10.89 -0.33 24.88
C GLY A 170 11.58 -1.51 24.18
N ARG A 171 11.02 -2.70 24.30
CA ARG A 171 11.51 -3.91 23.63
C ARG A 171 10.89 -4.09 22.25
N GLY A 172 11.65 -4.70 21.36
CA GLY A 172 11.20 -5.05 20.02
C GLY A 172 10.01 -6.02 20.02
N LEU A 173 9.12 -5.85 19.06
CA LEU A 173 7.87 -6.61 18.95
C LEU A 173 7.95 -7.80 17.97
N LEU A 174 8.79 -7.70 16.94
CA LEU A 174 8.92 -8.75 15.92
C LEU A 174 10.22 -9.53 16.10
N TYR A 175 10.10 -10.84 16.21
CA TYR A 175 11.23 -11.74 16.33
C TYR A 175 11.24 -12.74 15.18
N HIS A 176 12.42 -13.05 14.70
CA HIS A 176 12.64 -14.17 13.80
C HIS A 176 12.52 -15.49 14.56
N PRO A 177 11.95 -16.54 13.95
CA PRO A 177 12.28 -17.89 14.33
C PRO A 177 13.80 -18.07 14.24
N PRO A 178 14.46 -18.82 15.12
CA PRO A 178 15.89 -19.04 15.03
C PRO A 178 16.24 -19.66 13.66
N LEU A 179 17.00 -18.91 12.88
CA LEU A 179 17.53 -19.33 11.59
C LEU A 179 19.06 -19.43 11.74
N PRO A 180 19.59 -20.61 12.02
CA PRO A 180 21.04 -20.78 12.28
C PRO A 180 21.93 -20.41 11.08
N GLU A 181 21.38 -20.33 9.89
CA GLU A 181 22.12 -20.19 8.64
C GLU A 181 22.20 -18.72 8.11
N CYS A 182 21.46 -17.79 8.69
CA CYS A 182 21.43 -16.40 8.22
C CYS A 182 22.54 -15.51 8.80
N GLY A 183 23.20 -15.93 9.88
CA GLY A 183 24.16 -15.13 10.63
C GLY A 183 25.39 -14.65 9.86
N PRO A 184 26.10 -15.48 9.12
CA PRO A 184 27.34 -15.08 8.45
C PRO A 184 27.14 -14.06 7.33
N LEU A 185 25.99 -14.06 6.68
CA LEU A 185 25.73 -13.28 5.46
C LEU A 185 25.28 -11.85 5.77
N LEU A 186 24.45 -11.66 6.78
CA LEU A 186 24.16 -10.34 7.34
C LEU A 186 25.44 -9.68 7.88
N CYS A 187 26.37 -10.49 8.41
CA CYS A 187 27.66 -10.05 8.91
C CYS A 187 28.52 -9.33 7.88
N ASP A 188 28.59 -9.76 6.66
CA ASP A 188 29.50 -9.17 5.67
C ASP A 188 29.08 -7.79 5.19
N VAL A 189 27.79 -7.50 5.15
CA VAL A 189 27.26 -6.16 4.79
C VAL A 189 27.43 -5.18 5.96
N ALA A 190 27.09 -5.59 7.16
CA ALA A 190 27.21 -4.71 8.30
C ALA A 190 28.68 -4.48 8.72
N LYS A 191 29.62 -5.42 8.45
CA LYS A 191 31.08 -5.19 8.60
C LYS A 191 31.59 -4.00 7.80
N LYS A 192 30.96 -3.70 6.68
CA LYS A 192 31.28 -2.52 5.87
C LYS A 192 30.77 -1.21 6.48
N LEU A 193 29.80 -1.28 7.37
CA LEU A 193 29.10 -0.12 7.93
C LEU A 193 29.50 0.22 9.36
N LYS A 194 30.22 -0.68 10.08
CA LYS A 194 30.64 -0.46 11.47
C LYS A 194 32.15 -0.41 11.60
N HIS A 195 32.60 0.46 12.50
CA HIS A 195 34.02 0.71 12.76
C HIS A 195 34.63 -0.25 13.80
N ASP A 196 33.79 -0.96 14.57
CA ASP A 196 34.25 -1.91 15.59
C ASP A 196 33.78 -3.34 15.27
N PRO A 197 34.72 -4.26 14.91
CA PRO A 197 34.36 -5.64 14.55
C PRO A 197 33.77 -6.46 15.72
N GLU A 198 34.18 -6.22 16.96
CA GLU A 198 33.68 -6.99 18.11
C GLU A 198 32.26 -6.56 18.50
N GLU A 199 31.99 -5.26 18.53
CA GLU A 199 30.65 -4.72 18.72
C GLU A 199 29.73 -5.21 17.61
N TYR A 200 30.23 -5.25 16.41
CA TYR A 200 29.52 -5.73 15.24
C TYR A 200 29.11 -7.21 15.33
N GLU A 201 30.04 -8.12 15.68
CA GLU A 201 29.72 -9.55 15.80
C GLU A 201 28.69 -9.83 16.89
N ARG A 202 28.79 -9.13 18.01
CA ARG A 202 27.80 -9.22 19.10
C ARG A 202 26.41 -8.78 18.60
N ASP A 203 26.33 -7.63 17.96
CA ASP A 203 25.07 -7.07 17.44
C ASP A 203 24.43 -8.00 16.40
N MET A 204 25.24 -8.57 15.52
CA MET A 204 24.75 -9.46 14.47
C MET A 204 24.24 -10.78 15.00
N THR A 205 24.89 -11.35 16.00
CA THR A 205 24.40 -12.56 16.68
C THR A 205 23.04 -12.34 17.32
N LEU A 206 22.85 -11.18 17.93
CA LEU A 206 21.55 -10.80 18.52
C LEU A 206 20.47 -10.56 17.46
N ARG A 207 20.79 -9.85 16.38
CA ARG A 207 19.85 -9.57 15.28
C ARG A 207 19.32 -10.85 14.64
N VAL A 208 20.24 -11.72 14.22
CA VAL A 208 19.89 -12.95 13.51
C VAL A 208 19.07 -13.88 14.36
N ASN A 209 19.32 -13.93 15.66
CA ASN A 209 18.68 -14.87 16.56
C ASN A 209 17.39 -14.32 17.21
N ARG A 210 17.12 -13.02 17.16
CA ARG A 210 16.05 -12.42 17.96
C ARG A 210 15.13 -11.45 17.23
N LEU A 211 15.65 -10.57 16.37
CA LEU A 211 14.90 -9.45 15.84
C LEU A 211 14.78 -9.52 14.33
N GLN A 212 13.56 -9.41 13.87
CA GLN A 212 13.29 -9.00 12.50
C GLN A 212 13.32 -7.48 12.45
N SER A 213 14.43 -6.92 12.02
CA SER A 213 14.52 -5.49 11.78
C SER A 213 13.76 -5.13 10.52
N ASN A 214 12.85 -4.16 10.62
CA ASN A 214 12.06 -3.80 9.49
C ASN A 214 11.48 -2.39 9.59
N ASP A 215 11.91 -1.53 8.66
CA ASP A 215 11.43 -0.17 8.48
C ASP A 215 10.14 -0.09 7.62
N ALA A 216 9.75 -1.21 7.00
CA ALA A 216 8.62 -1.31 6.10
C ALA A 216 7.51 -2.18 6.69
N SER A 217 6.88 -1.68 7.74
CA SER A 217 5.82 -2.38 8.47
C SER A 217 4.57 -1.53 8.55
N THR A 218 3.45 -2.02 8.01
CA THR A 218 2.16 -1.35 8.13
C THR A 218 1.22 -2.16 8.99
N VAL A 219 0.75 -1.57 10.09
CA VAL A 219 -0.10 -2.23 11.09
C VAL A 219 -1.54 -1.75 10.94
N TYR A 220 -2.48 -2.68 11.06
CA TYR A 220 -3.92 -2.43 11.05
C TYR A 220 -4.55 -3.00 12.30
N TYR A 221 -5.63 -2.37 12.75
CA TYR A 221 -6.49 -2.88 13.81
C TYR A 221 -7.93 -3.01 13.29
N HIS A 222 -8.51 -4.16 13.56
CA HIS A 222 -9.89 -4.48 13.21
C HIS A 222 -10.60 -4.95 14.47
N PRO A 223 -11.73 -4.33 14.86
CA PRO A 223 -12.43 -4.68 16.11
C PRO A 223 -12.86 -6.16 16.20
N ASP A 224 -13.09 -6.80 15.08
CA ASP A 224 -13.58 -8.19 14.96
C ASP A 224 -12.48 -9.25 14.83
N ARG A 225 -11.24 -8.86 14.44
CA ARG A 225 -10.16 -9.82 14.16
C ARG A 225 -8.79 -9.43 14.73
N GLY A 226 -8.72 -8.37 15.55
CA GLY A 226 -7.49 -7.91 16.18
C GLY A 226 -6.54 -7.17 15.25
N PHE A 227 -5.25 -7.35 15.46
CA PHE A 227 -4.21 -6.65 14.71
C PHE A 227 -3.65 -7.51 13.59
N GLU A 228 -3.35 -6.87 12.47
CA GLU A 228 -2.59 -7.43 11.35
C GLU A 228 -1.41 -6.51 11.02
N ILE A 229 -0.27 -7.10 10.67
CA ILE A 229 0.88 -6.38 10.15
C ILE A 229 1.27 -6.97 8.80
N PHE A 230 1.38 -6.11 7.81
CA PHE A 230 1.99 -6.43 6.51
C PHE A 230 3.38 -5.81 6.50
N HIS A 231 4.38 -6.66 6.30
CA HIS A 231 5.76 -6.20 6.42
C HIS A 231 6.68 -6.93 5.44
N GLN A 232 7.78 -6.30 5.11
CA GLN A 232 8.82 -7.01 4.39
C GLN A 232 9.37 -8.15 5.28
N TYR A 233 9.76 -9.23 4.66
CA TYR A 233 10.42 -10.34 5.30
C TYR A 233 11.65 -10.74 4.48
N LEU A 234 12.75 -11.03 5.14
CA LEU A 234 13.97 -11.45 4.47
C LEU A 234 14.03 -12.97 4.40
N VAL A 235 14.03 -13.51 3.18
CA VAL A 235 14.27 -14.92 2.92
C VAL A 235 15.66 -15.11 2.32
N GLU A 236 16.27 -16.27 2.56
CA GLU A 236 17.57 -16.59 1.99
C GLU A 236 17.51 -16.59 0.45
N ASN A 237 18.42 -15.84 -0.18
CA ASN A 237 18.60 -15.86 -1.61
C ASN A 237 19.67 -16.90 -1.99
N ARG A 238 19.22 -18.09 -2.39
CA ARG A 238 20.13 -19.16 -2.80
C ARG A 238 20.62 -18.96 -4.22
N PRO A 239 21.85 -19.34 -4.55
CA PRO A 239 22.39 -19.21 -5.91
C PRO A 239 21.51 -19.88 -6.97
N GLU A 240 20.85 -20.99 -6.62
CA GLU A 240 19.97 -21.73 -7.50
C GLU A 240 18.69 -21.00 -7.88
N SER A 241 18.33 -19.93 -7.15
CA SER A 241 17.16 -19.11 -7.47
C SER A 241 17.31 -18.36 -8.80
N GLY A 242 18.56 -18.14 -9.26
CA GLY A 242 18.86 -17.32 -10.43
C GLY A 242 18.58 -15.83 -10.25
N ARG A 243 18.23 -15.41 -9.02
CA ARG A 243 17.94 -14.01 -8.72
C ARG A 243 19.21 -13.26 -8.29
N VAL A 244 19.39 -12.06 -8.78
CA VAL A 244 20.54 -11.22 -8.47
C VAL A 244 20.09 -10.09 -7.54
N VAL A 245 20.82 -9.94 -6.44
CA VAL A 245 20.60 -8.92 -5.40
C VAL A 245 21.92 -8.22 -5.07
N ASP A 246 22.69 -7.93 -6.08
CA ASP A 246 23.99 -7.27 -5.89
C ASP A 246 23.86 -5.76 -6.00
N VAL A 247 23.62 -5.11 -4.85
CA VAL A 247 23.51 -3.66 -4.79
C VAL A 247 24.06 -3.10 -3.50
N PRO A 248 24.57 -1.86 -3.51
CA PRO A 248 24.81 -1.09 -2.30
C PRO A 248 23.53 -1.05 -1.43
N TYR A 249 23.68 -1.04 -0.14
CA TYR A 249 22.58 -0.99 0.85
C TYR A 249 21.63 -2.20 0.89
N ASN A 250 21.90 -3.24 0.12
CA ASN A 250 21.10 -4.47 0.17
C ASN A 250 21.94 -5.62 0.76
N CYS A 251 21.24 -6.62 1.29
CA CYS A 251 21.87 -7.87 1.72
C CYS A 251 21.90 -8.84 0.54
N PRO A 252 23.05 -9.08 -0.12
CA PRO A 252 23.10 -9.90 -1.34
C PRO A 252 22.66 -11.34 -1.13
N ALA A 253 22.64 -11.80 0.13
CA ALA A 253 22.21 -13.14 0.50
C ALA A 253 20.70 -13.26 0.77
N PHE A 254 19.94 -12.20 0.68
CA PHE A 254 18.54 -12.19 1.03
C PHE A 254 17.67 -11.50 -0.02
N LEU A 255 16.44 -11.99 -0.13
CA LEU A 255 15.37 -11.35 -0.90
C LEU A 255 14.35 -10.76 0.06
N ARG A 256 13.92 -9.53 -0.24
CA ARG A 256 12.74 -8.96 0.40
C ARG A 256 11.48 -9.55 -0.22
N VAL A 257 10.64 -10.13 0.63
CA VAL A 257 9.32 -10.66 0.26
C VAL A 257 8.27 -10.08 1.20
N MET A 258 7.00 -10.24 0.88
CA MET A 258 5.94 -9.79 1.77
C MET A 258 5.46 -10.90 2.69
N ALA A 259 5.33 -10.56 3.97
CA ALA A 259 4.74 -11.41 4.98
C ALA A 259 3.63 -10.69 5.74
N ARG A 260 2.72 -11.48 6.29
CA ARG A 260 1.68 -11.06 7.22
C ARG A 260 1.87 -11.75 8.56
N ARG A 261 1.56 -11.03 9.65
CA ARG A 261 1.38 -11.64 10.98
C ARG A 261 0.09 -11.11 11.60
N ARG A 262 -0.41 -11.84 12.59
CA ARG A 262 -1.60 -11.47 13.36
C ARG A 262 -1.27 -11.41 14.84
N SER A 263 -2.05 -10.59 15.55
CA SER A 263 -1.94 -10.46 17.00
C SER A 263 -3.30 -10.08 17.59
N ASP A 264 -3.60 -10.57 18.77
CA ASP A 264 -4.82 -10.16 19.50
C ASP A 264 -4.62 -8.83 20.25
N ASP A 265 -3.39 -8.54 20.67
CA ASP A 265 -3.05 -7.37 21.50
C ASP A 265 -2.15 -6.33 20.82
N GLY A 266 -1.63 -6.64 19.61
CA GLY A 266 -0.71 -5.79 18.87
C GLY A 266 0.71 -5.72 19.44
N ILE A 267 1.02 -6.58 20.41
CA ILE A 267 2.34 -6.68 21.05
C ILE A 267 2.95 -8.05 20.80
N HIS A 268 2.18 -9.10 21.00
CA HIS A 268 2.60 -10.50 20.80
C HIS A 268 2.14 -10.98 19.43
N TRP A 269 3.07 -11.12 18.52
CA TRP A 269 2.80 -11.43 17.12
C TRP A 269 3.03 -12.90 16.81
N GLY A 270 2.11 -13.50 16.06
CA GLY A 270 2.23 -14.84 15.53
C GLY A 270 3.40 -15.01 14.55
N LEU A 271 3.58 -16.23 14.05
CA LEU A 271 4.59 -16.54 13.03
C LEU A 271 4.27 -15.79 11.71
N PRO A 272 5.30 -15.46 10.91
CA PRO A 272 5.09 -14.85 9.62
C PRO A 272 4.46 -15.84 8.63
N GLU A 273 3.42 -15.39 7.95
CA GLU A 273 2.86 -16.03 6.76
C GLU A 273 3.42 -15.33 5.52
N LEU A 274 4.17 -16.01 4.67
CA LEU A 274 4.61 -15.43 3.40
C LEU A 274 3.41 -15.31 2.47
N ILE A 275 3.16 -14.12 1.96
CA ILE A 275 1.96 -13.82 1.17
C ILE A 275 2.27 -13.45 -0.28
N ILE A 276 3.40 -12.78 -0.55
CA ILE A 276 3.87 -12.48 -1.90
C ILE A 276 5.37 -12.70 -1.95
N VAL A 277 5.79 -13.55 -2.87
CA VAL A 277 7.19 -13.86 -3.16
C VAL A 277 7.38 -13.66 -4.66
N PRO A 278 8.52 -13.12 -5.14
CA PRO A 278 8.80 -13.02 -6.56
C PRO A 278 8.70 -14.39 -7.26
N ASP A 279 8.02 -14.45 -8.39
CA ASP A 279 7.81 -15.66 -9.19
C ASP A 279 8.45 -15.54 -10.60
N GLU A 280 8.16 -16.49 -11.48
CA GLU A 280 8.74 -16.54 -12.83
C GLU A 280 8.23 -15.45 -13.78
N LYS A 281 7.12 -14.77 -13.43
CA LYS A 281 6.61 -13.62 -14.18
C LYS A 281 7.28 -12.31 -13.76
N ASP A 282 7.98 -12.29 -12.64
CA ASP A 282 8.70 -11.12 -12.13
C ASP A 282 10.10 -11.02 -12.73
N PRO A 283 10.64 -9.80 -12.93
CA PRO A 283 12.04 -9.60 -13.26
C PRO A 283 12.97 -10.32 -12.29
N TRP A 284 14.13 -10.75 -12.77
CA TRP A 284 15.09 -11.55 -12.02
C TRP A 284 15.72 -10.85 -10.80
N ASP A 285 15.68 -9.51 -10.75
CA ASP A 285 16.15 -8.66 -9.65
C ASP A 285 15.01 -8.16 -8.75
N GLN A 286 13.78 -8.64 -8.93
CA GLN A 286 12.59 -8.19 -8.21
C GLN A 286 12.66 -8.55 -6.73
N GLN A 287 12.36 -7.56 -5.90
CA GLN A 287 12.09 -7.68 -4.47
C GLN A 287 10.83 -6.89 -4.11
N PHE A 288 10.22 -7.15 -2.95
CA PHE A 288 9.06 -6.42 -2.44
C PHE A 288 9.40 -5.76 -1.11
N TYR A 289 9.17 -4.45 -1.01
CA TYR A 289 9.67 -3.67 0.11
C TYR A 289 8.56 -3.28 1.11
N GLY A 290 7.31 -3.21 0.70
CA GLY A 290 6.19 -2.87 1.55
C GLY A 290 4.86 -3.12 0.83
N MET A 291 3.77 -3.17 1.59
CA MET A 291 2.43 -3.28 1.00
C MET A 291 1.39 -2.77 2.00
N PRO A 292 0.98 -1.49 1.92
CA PRO A 292 -0.22 -1.04 2.59
C PRO A 292 -1.45 -1.71 1.99
N VAL A 293 -2.46 -1.97 2.84
CA VAL A 293 -3.65 -2.73 2.49
C VAL A 293 -4.89 -2.00 3.01
N CYS A 294 -5.97 -2.02 2.23
CA CYS A 294 -7.30 -1.63 2.70
C CYS A 294 -8.35 -2.67 2.33
N ASP A 295 -9.45 -2.69 3.06
CA ASP A 295 -10.61 -3.53 2.77
C ASP A 295 -11.63 -2.71 1.98
N TYR A 296 -12.08 -3.20 0.81
CA TYR A 296 -13.09 -2.55 0.01
C TYR A 296 -13.93 -3.57 -0.78
N ALA A 297 -15.26 -3.49 -0.64
CA ALA A 297 -16.24 -4.29 -1.39
C ALA A 297 -15.92 -5.81 -1.41
N GLY A 298 -15.49 -6.36 -0.26
CA GLY A 298 -15.15 -7.78 -0.11
C GLY A 298 -13.78 -8.18 -0.65
N TRP A 299 -12.98 -7.21 -1.05
CA TRP A 299 -11.59 -7.38 -1.43
C TRP A 299 -10.65 -6.68 -0.45
N ARG A 300 -9.45 -7.18 -0.35
CA ARG A 300 -8.29 -6.49 0.17
C ARG A 300 -7.48 -5.97 -0.99
N ILE A 301 -7.24 -4.68 -1.01
CA ILE A 301 -6.47 -3.98 -2.04
C ILE A 301 -5.14 -3.61 -1.44
N GLY A 302 -4.06 -4.12 -2.02
CA GLY A 302 -2.69 -3.86 -1.62
C GLY A 302 -1.96 -2.97 -2.64
N LEU A 303 -1.18 -2.03 -2.15
CA LEU A 303 -0.25 -1.25 -2.96
C LEU A 303 1.15 -1.82 -2.76
N LEU A 304 1.52 -2.76 -3.63
CA LEU A 304 2.77 -3.51 -3.52
C LEU A 304 3.94 -2.65 -3.97
N LEU A 305 4.83 -2.32 -3.04
CA LEU A 305 6.05 -1.58 -3.31
C LEU A 305 7.12 -2.51 -3.86
N HIS A 306 7.47 -2.28 -5.10
CA HIS A 306 8.59 -2.93 -5.78
C HIS A 306 9.90 -2.27 -5.41
N PHE A 307 10.93 -3.08 -5.27
CA PHE A 307 12.31 -2.65 -5.16
C PHE A 307 13.13 -3.43 -6.18
N ARG A 308 13.77 -2.72 -7.09
CA ARG A 308 14.59 -3.29 -8.15
C ARG A 308 15.94 -2.59 -8.27
N THR A 309 16.84 -3.20 -8.99
CA THR A 309 18.23 -2.74 -9.14
C THR A 309 18.60 -2.55 -10.60
N GLU A 310 17.65 -2.08 -11.38
CA GLU A 310 17.77 -1.89 -12.83
C GLU A 310 18.98 -1.02 -13.20
N ALA A 311 19.82 -1.53 -14.10
CA ALA A 311 20.98 -0.80 -14.62
C ALA A 311 21.90 -0.20 -13.54
N GLY A 312 21.94 -0.82 -12.35
CA GLY A 312 22.74 -0.35 -11.23
C GLY A 312 22.09 0.75 -10.38
N GLN A 313 20.83 1.10 -10.67
CA GLN A 313 20.04 2.03 -9.86
C GLN A 313 18.99 1.27 -9.04
N GLN A 314 18.73 1.75 -7.84
CA GLN A 314 17.68 1.18 -6.99
C GLN A 314 16.36 1.91 -7.27
N THR A 315 15.45 1.26 -7.99
CA THR A 315 14.16 1.82 -8.36
C THR A 315 13.04 1.30 -7.47
N CYS A 316 12.13 2.19 -7.10
CA CYS A 316 10.95 1.91 -6.28
C CYS A 316 9.70 2.40 -6.98
N TYR A 317 8.72 1.52 -7.15
CA TYR A 317 7.42 1.84 -7.76
C TYR A 317 6.31 0.98 -7.17
N VAL A 318 5.07 1.30 -7.48
CA VAL A 318 3.90 0.66 -6.90
C VAL A 318 3.13 -0.14 -7.96
N GLU A 319 2.71 -1.35 -7.57
CA GLU A 319 1.80 -2.23 -8.30
C GLU A 319 0.55 -2.48 -7.47
N GLN A 320 -0.58 -2.74 -8.12
CA GLN A 320 -1.81 -3.16 -7.44
C GLN A 320 -1.78 -4.67 -7.19
N ALA A 321 -2.15 -5.07 -5.99
CA ALA A 321 -2.36 -6.47 -5.62
C ALA A 321 -3.71 -6.63 -4.93
N PHE A 322 -4.38 -7.76 -5.15
CA PHE A 322 -5.74 -7.99 -4.67
C PHE A 322 -5.88 -9.33 -3.98
N SER A 323 -6.70 -9.40 -2.94
CA SER A 323 -6.95 -10.64 -2.20
C SER A 323 -8.34 -10.66 -1.61
N ARG A 324 -8.96 -11.84 -1.47
CA ARG A 324 -10.21 -12.01 -0.73
C ARG A 324 -9.99 -12.39 0.73
N ASP A 325 -8.86 -12.97 1.06
CA ASP A 325 -8.55 -13.54 2.38
C ASP A 325 -7.31 -12.93 3.05
N GLY A 326 -6.55 -12.10 2.31
CA GLY A 326 -5.30 -11.50 2.76
C GLY A 326 -4.10 -12.45 2.78
N THR A 327 -4.26 -13.69 2.31
CA THR A 327 -3.19 -14.69 2.20
C THR A 327 -2.85 -14.97 0.74
N ASN A 328 -3.89 -15.20 -0.07
CA ASN A 328 -3.76 -15.45 -1.49
C ASN A 328 -3.95 -14.15 -2.24
N TRP A 329 -2.90 -13.68 -2.93
CA TRP A 329 -2.90 -12.39 -3.62
C TRP A 329 -2.78 -12.59 -5.12
N SER A 330 -3.67 -11.94 -5.87
CA SER A 330 -3.59 -11.82 -7.31
C SER A 330 -2.87 -10.54 -7.72
N ARG A 331 -2.16 -10.61 -8.83
CA ARG A 331 -1.42 -9.50 -9.44
C ARG A 331 -1.70 -9.49 -10.95
N PRO A 332 -2.93 -9.11 -11.37
CA PRO A 332 -3.41 -9.29 -12.74
C PRO A 332 -2.61 -8.50 -13.78
N LEU A 333 -2.12 -7.33 -13.40
CA LEU A 333 -1.31 -6.48 -14.26
C LEU A 333 -0.02 -6.13 -13.52
N ARG A 334 1.07 -6.79 -13.92
CA ARG A 334 2.39 -6.63 -13.33
C ARG A 334 3.09 -5.36 -13.79
N GLY A 335 3.79 -4.70 -12.87
CA GLY A 335 4.61 -3.53 -13.17
C GLY A 335 4.05 -2.22 -12.61
N HIS A 336 4.57 -1.11 -13.12
CA HIS A 336 4.25 0.23 -12.60
C HIS A 336 2.77 0.56 -12.80
N TRP A 337 2.07 0.89 -11.71
CA TRP A 337 0.72 1.43 -11.80
C TRP A 337 0.74 2.88 -12.27
N PHE A 338 1.57 3.71 -11.61
CA PHE A 338 1.85 5.09 -12.03
C PHE A 338 3.31 5.42 -11.71
N GLU A 339 3.83 6.41 -12.39
CA GLU A 339 5.19 6.92 -12.21
C GLU A 339 5.16 8.32 -11.62
N GLY A 340 6.29 8.82 -11.13
CA GLY A 340 6.42 10.20 -10.71
C GLY A 340 6.19 11.17 -11.86
N ALA A 341 5.42 12.24 -11.60
CA ALA A 341 5.10 13.27 -12.57
C ALA A 341 5.71 14.63 -12.22
N HIS A 342 6.35 14.74 -11.07
CA HIS A 342 6.94 15.96 -10.52
C HIS A 342 8.42 15.75 -10.16
N PRO A 343 9.23 16.81 -10.03
CA PRO A 343 10.62 16.68 -9.58
C PRO A 343 10.75 15.99 -8.21
N GLU A 344 9.76 16.14 -7.36
CA GLU A 344 9.74 15.60 -5.99
C GLU A 344 9.56 14.08 -5.95
N ASP A 345 9.05 13.47 -7.02
CA ASP A 345 8.78 12.02 -7.09
C ASP A 345 9.46 11.32 -8.28
N ALA A 346 10.36 12.02 -8.98
CA ALA A 346 11.02 11.50 -10.18
C ALA A 346 11.96 10.30 -9.93
N GLY A 347 12.43 10.12 -8.69
CA GLY A 347 13.37 9.06 -8.32
C GLY A 347 12.71 7.81 -7.72
N GLY A 348 11.44 7.89 -7.33
CA GLY A 348 10.73 6.75 -6.78
C GLY A 348 9.49 7.10 -5.98
N ILE A 349 8.65 6.08 -5.73
CA ILE A 349 7.36 6.18 -5.06
C ILE A 349 7.30 5.12 -3.96
N TYR A 350 6.98 5.55 -2.72
CA TYR A 350 6.79 4.67 -1.58
C TYR A 350 5.38 4.89 -1.01
N PRO A 351 4.47 3.92 -1.04
CA PRO A 351 3.08 4.13 -0.65
C PRO A 351 2.97 4.45 0.84
N ALA A 352 2.02 5.32 1.19
CA ALA A 352 1.64 5.57 2.57
C ALA A 352 0.96 4.35 3.21
N GLY A 353 0.78 4.37 4.52
CA GLY A 353 0.16 3.27 5.26
C GLY A 353 -1.32 3.05 4.96
N ASP A 354 -2.04 4.07 4.49
CA ASP A 354 -3.39 3.94 3.96
C ASP A 354 -3.30 3.70 2.45
N ALA A 355 -3.78 2.53 2.00
CA ALA A 355 -3.75 2.22 0.58
C ALA A 355 -4.69 3.14 -0.23
N LEU A 356 -5.90 3.36 0.28
CA LEU A 356 -6.93 4.20 -0.34
C LEU A 356 -7.59 5.05 0.73
N ILE A 357 -7.74 6.36 0.50
CA ILE A 357 -8.45 7.30 1.37
C ILE A 357 -9.68 7.80 0.63
N ASP A 358 -10.84 7.74 1.29
CA ASP A 358 -12.12 8.17 0.70
C ASP A 358 -12.16 9.69 0.50
N ASP A 359 -12.37 10.13 -0.74
CA ASP A 359 -12.54 11.53 -1.16
C ASP A 359 -13.84 11.68 -2.00
N GLY A 360 -14.97 11.20 -1.46
CA GLY A 360 -16.25 11.27 -2.14
C GLY A 360 -16.34 10.34 -3.35
N ASP A 361 -16.31 10.83 -4.56
CA ASP A 361 -16.36 10.05 -5.80
C ASP A 361 -15.00 9.49 -6.23
N SER A 362 -13.95 9.71 -5.43
CA SER A 362 -12.59 9.33 -5.72
C SER A 362 -11.89 8.68 -4.53
N TRP A 363 -10.79 8.05 -4.81
CA TRP A 363 -9.78 7.67 -3.82
C TRP A 363 -8.59 8.62 -3.91
N LEU A 364 -8.12 9.12 -2.76
CA LEU A 364 -6.80 9.69 -2.64
C LEU A 364 -5.81 8.61 -2.21
N ILE A 365 -4.67 8.60 -2.86
CA ILE A 365 -3.55 7.70 -2.57
C ILE A 365 -2.36 8.57 -2.22
N TYR A 366 -1.99 8.55 -0.95
CA TYR A 366 -0.79 9.23 -0.49
C TYR A 366 0.42 8.33 -0.64
N TYR A 367 1.55 8.95 -0.91
CA TYR A 367 2.84 8.29 -1.01
C TYR A 367 3.98 9.25 -0.69
N THR A 368 5.13 8.72 -0.39
CA THR A 368 6.37 9.48 -0.38
C THR A 368 6.93 9.51 -1.78
N GLY A 369 7.03 10.69 -2.37
CA GLY A 369 7.83 10.92 -3.57
C GLY A 369 9.29 11.16 -3.19
N VAL A 370 10.21 10.57 -3.94
CA VAL A 370 11.65 10.73 -3.76
C VAL A 370 12.24 11.35 -5.02
N CYS A 371 13.03 12.40 -4.88
CA CYS A 371 13.59 13.14 -6.03
C CYS A 371 14.74 12.40 -6.74
N THR A 372 15.36 11.41 -6.08
CA THR A 372 16.48 10.61 -6.60
C THR A 372 16.24 9.12 -6.37
N SER A 373 17.03 8.27 -6.99
CA SER A 373 16.96 6.82 -6.75
C SER A 373 17.30 6.45 -5.29
N HIS A 374 16.84 5.28 -4.86
CA HIS A 374 16.95 4.82 -3.47
C HIS A 374 18.41 4.66 -2.99
N ASP A 375 19.36 4.37 -3.88
CA ASP A 375 20.77 4.23 -3.58
C ASP A 375 21.50 5.54 -3.25
N ILE A 376 20.85 6.70 -3.54
CA ILE A 376 21.41 8.05 -3.28
C ILE A 376 20.89 8.61 -1.94
N VAL A 377 20.33 7.79 -1.09
CA VAL A 377 19.91 8.19 0.28
C VAL A 377 21.13 8.74 1.04
N ASN A 378 20.95 9.92 1.66
CA ASN A 378 21.94 10.68 2.43
C ASN A 378 22.91 11.56 1.62
N GLU A 379 22.68 11.77 0.33
CA GLU A 379 23.36 12.84 -0.39
C GLU A 379 22.65 14.19 -0.17
N THR A 380 23.39 15.29 -0.36
CA THR A 380 22.90 16.65 -0.06
C THR A 380 21.64 17.07 -0.82
N ASP A 381 21.41 16.45 -1.98
CA ASP A 381 20.26 16.75 -2.85
C ASP A 381 19.09 15.78 -2.67
N TRP A 382 19.22 14.80 -1.80
CA TRP A 382 18.16 13.84 -1.51
C TRP A 382 17.02 14.49 -0.72
N LYS A 383 15.78 14.37 -1.25
CA LYS A 383 14.57 14.90 -0.62
C LYS A 383 13.42 13.92 -0.76
N GLN A 384 12.58 13.91 0.25
CA GLN A 384 11.28 13.23 0.24
C GLN A 384 10.15 14.21 0.48
N SER A 385 9.04 14.00 -0.20
CA SER A 385 7.82 14.78 -0.04
C SER A 385 6.61 13.87 0.10
N ALA A 386 5.65 14.22 0.94
CA ALA A 386 4.36 13.57 0.94
C ALA A 386 3.57 14.05 -0.30
N CYS A 387 3.41 13.17 -1.26
CA CYS A 387 2.71 13.40 -2.52
C CYS A 387 1.36 12.68 -2.52
N ALA A 388 0.50 13.03 -3.46
CA ALA A 388 -0.78 12.36 -3.65
C ALA A 388 -1.14 12.22 -5.13
N VAL A 389 -1.90 11.15 -5.42
CA VAL A 389 -2.67 11.00 -6.66
C VAL A 389 -4.13 10.79 -6.31
N ARG A 390 -5.02 11.12 -7.28
CA ARG A 390 -6.45 10.83 -7.22
C ARG A 390 -6.83 9.81 -8.27
N VAL A 391 -7.68 8.85 -7.88
CA VAL A 391 -8.21 7.80 -8.75
C VAL A 391 -9.72 7.76 -8.58
N PRO A 392 -10.52 7.74 -9.65
CA PRO A 392 -11.97 7.59 -9.52
C PRO A 392 -12.34 6.29 -8.78
N LYS A 393 -13.33 6.34 -7.90
CA LYS A 393 -13.79 5.14 -7.18
C LYS A 393 -14.16 4.04 -8.17
N ASN A 394 -13.91 2.80 -7.77
CA ASN A 394 -14.12 1.58 -8.56
C ASN A 394 -13.25 1.42 -9.81
N ARG A 395 -12.41 2.41 -10.17
CA ARG A 395 -11.62 2.39 -11.41
C ARG A 395 -10.14 2.09 -11.19
N LEU A 396 -9.84 1.10 -10.38
CA LEU A 396 -8.45 0.67 -10.15
C LEU A 396 -7.92 -0.14 -11.33
N LEU A 397 -8.72 -1.09 -11.82
CA LEU A 397 -8.37 -2.02 -12.89
C LEU A 397 -9.59 -2.25 -13.79
N ALA A 398 -9.37 -2.32 -15.09
CA ALA A 398 -10.40 -2.61 -16.08
C ALA A 398 -10.08 -3.87 -16.88
N VAL A 399 -11.11 -4.52 -17.40
CA VAL A 399 -11.02 -5.37 -18.60
C VAL A 399 -11.28 -4.49 -19.81
N ALA A 400 -10.34 -4.44 -20.73
CA ALA A 400 -10.33 -3.52 -21.88
C ALA A 400 -10.17 -4.23 -23.22
N ALA A 401 -10.74 -3.64 -24.26
CA ALA A 401 -10.45 -3.97 -25.65
C ALA A 401 -10.14 -2.69 -26.42
N ASP A 402 -9.16 -2.75 -27.30
CA ASP A 402 -8.73 -1.61 -28.12
C ASP A 402 -9.37 -1.68 -29.53
N GLU A 403 -8.55 -1.80 -30.58
CA GLU A 403 -8.96 -1.75 -32.00
C GLU A 403 -9.62 -3.04 -32.50
N VAL A 404 -9.53 -4.13 -31.76
CA VAL A 404 -10.09 -5.44 -32.11
C VAL A 404 -11.19 -5.78 -31.13
N VAL A 405 -12.30 -6.33 -31.64
CA VAL A 405 -13.42 -6.74 -30.76
C VAL A 405 -12.93 -7.76 -29.75
N GLY A 406 -13.04 -7.37 -28.50
CA GLY A 406 -12.81 -8.21 -27.33
C GLY A 406 -14.11 -8.85 -26.86
N GLU A 407 -14.04 -10.02 -26.28
CA GLU A 407 -15.17 -10.67 -25.61
C GLU A 407 -14.73 -11.40 -24.35
N PHE A 408 -15.63 -11.45 -23.38
CA PHE A 408 -15.47 -12.30 -22.20
C PHE A 408 -16.82 -12.57 -21.56
N MET A 409 -16.86 -13.53 -20.64
CA MET A 409 -18.03 -13.86 -19.84
C MET A 409 -17.69 -13.84 -18.37
N THR A 410 -18.56 -13.25 -17.54
CA THR A 410 -18.40 -13.25 -16.07
C THR A 410 -18.61 -14.67 -15.51
N GLU A 411 -18.05 -14.91 -14.33
CA GLU A 411 -18.54 -15.99 -13.48
C GLU A 411 -20.02 -15.75 -13.13
N PRO A 412 -20.76 -16.78 -12.68
CA PRO A 412 -22.13 -16.63 -12.27
C PRO A 412 -22.27 -15.61 -11.15
N ILE A 413 -23.13 -14.61 -11.35
CA ILE A 413 -23.52 -13.63 -10.33
C ILE A 413 -24.98 -13.86 -9.94
N PHE A 414 -25.31 -13.60 -8.67
CA PHE A 414 -26.67 -13.75 -8.15
C PHE A 414 -27.32 -12.38 -8.07
N LEU A 415 -28.25 -12.08 -8.98
CA LEU A 415 -28.83 -10.74 -9.08
C LEU A 415 -29.65 -10.39 -7.83
N SER A 416 -29.25 -9.35 -7.12
CA SER A 416 -29.94 -8.80 -5.96
C SER A 416 -30.84 -7.61 -6.30
N GLN A 417 -30.62 -6.98 -7.46
CA GLN A 417 -31.33 -5.80 -7.96
C GLN A 417 -32.15 -6.09 -9.21
N ASP A 418 -33.03 -5.17 -9.56
CA ASP A 418 -33.83 -5.23 -10.79
C ASP A 418 -33.07 -4.74 -12.02
N GLU A 419 -31.97 -4.06 -11.80
CA GLU A 419 -31.09 -3.48 -12.81
C GLU A 419 -29.65 -3.94 -12.61
N ILE A 420 -28.96 -4.15 -13.70
CA ILE A 420 -27.50 -4.26 -13.73
C ILE A 420 -26.96 -2.94 -14.25
N LYS A 421 -25.98 -2.39 -13.54
CA LYS A 421 -25.26 -1.19 -13.97
C LYS A 421 -23.80 -1.51 -14.18
N ILE A 422 -23.14 -0.74 -14.99
CA ILE A 422 -21.70 -0.86 -15.20
C ILE A 422 -20.99 0.48 -15.00
N ASP A 423 -19.74 0.39 -14.56
CA ASP A 423 -18.80 1.50 -14.59
C ASP A 423 -17.84 1.26 -15.75
N ALA A 424 -17.90 2.13 -16.78
CA ALA A 424 -17.17 1.93 -18.01
C ALA A 424 -16.81 3.23 -18.72
N THR A 425 -15.69 3.20 -19.47
CA THR A 425 -15.34 4.22 -20.47
C THR A 425 -15.49 3.60 -21.85
N ILE A 426 -16.43 4.08 -22.66
CA ILE A 426 -16.81 3.52 -23.96
C ILE A 426 -16.57 4.57 -25.04
N ARG A 427 -15.48 4.48 -25.80
CA ARG A 427 -15.16 5.35 -26.92
C ARG A 427 -15.72 4.80 -28.22
N GLY A 428 -15.65 3.47 -28.38
CA GLY A 428 -16.25 2.73 -29.48
C GLY A 428 -17.63 2.23 -29.13
N TRP A 429 -17.73 0.98 -28.73
CA TRP A 429 -19.01 0.39 -28.28
C TRP A 429 -18.80 -0.74 -27.27
N LEU A 430 -19.83 -0.98 -26.46
CA LEU A 430 -19.98 -2.12 -25.57
C LEU A 430 -21.35 -2.75 -25.80
N ARG A 431 -21.44 -4.07 -25.75
CA ARG A 431 -22.66 -4.85 -25.80
C ARG A 431 -22.64 -5.91 -24.72
N ALA A 432 -23.82 -6.23 -24.21
CA ALA A 432 -23.99 -7.28 -23.21
C ALA A 432 -25.12 -8.24 -23.58
N GLU A 433 -24.99 -9.51 -23.23
CA GLU A 433 -26.09 -10.48 -23.25
C GLU A 433 -26.10 -11.27 -21.94
N LEU A 434 -27.30 -11.64 -21.50
CA LEU A 434 -27.44 -12.50 -20.34
C LEU A 434 -27.44 -13.98 -20.77
N CYS A 435 -26.75 -14.77 -19.96
CA CYS A 435 -26.68 -16.21 -20.10
C CYS A 435 -27.07 -16.89 -18.79
N ASP A 436 -27.56 -18.11 -18.87
CA ASP A 436 -27.65 -18.97 -17.68
C ASP A 436 -26.25 -19.44 -17.24
N VAL A 437 -26.17 -20.16 -16.13
CA VAL A 437 -24.90 -20.66 -15.57
C VAL A 437 -24.16 -21.68 -16.48
N PHE A 438 -24.83 -22.19 -17.51
CA PHE A 438 -24.22 -23.07 -18.50
C PHE A 438 -23.75 -22.31 -19.76
N GLY A 439 -24.01 -21.00 -19.82
CA GLY A 439 -23.67 -20.15 -20.95
C GLY A 439 -24.71 -20.15 -22.06
N ASN A 440 -25.94 -20.66 -21.82
CA ASN A 440 -27.04 -20.55 -22.77
C ASN A 440 -27.66 -19.15 -22.70
N LYS A 441 -27.92 -18.56 -23.86
CA LYS A 441 -28.49 -17.20 -23.96
C LYS A 441 -29.91 -17.14 -23.41
N LEU A 442 -30.20 -16.14 -22.62
CA LEU A 442 -31.52 -15.89 -22.07
C LEU A 442 -32.38 -15.12 -23.08
N ALA A 443 -33.64 -15.56 -23.26
CA ALA A 443 -34.55 -14.96 -24.22
C ALA A 443 -34.81 -13.47 -23.91
N GLY A 444 -34.82 -12.63 -24.94
CA GLY A 444 -34.99 -11.20 -24.81
C GLY A 444 -33.78 -10.39 -24.34
N HIS A 445 -32.65 -11.05 -24.01
CA HIS A 445 -31.46 -10.41 -23.50
C HIS A 445 -30.22 -10.75 -24.33
N HIS A 446 -30.39 -10.79 -25.66
CA HIS A 446 -29.30 -11.08 -26.60
C HIS A 446 -28.49 -9.82 -26.97
N LEU A 447 -27.25 -9.99 -27.44
CA LEU A 447 -26.41 -8.89 -27.95
C LEU A 447 -27.11 -8.00 -28.99
N MET A 448 -27.97 -8.60 -29.86
CA MET A 448 -28.71 -7.86 -30.88
C MET A 448 -29.93 -7.07 -30.36
N ASP A 449 -30.35 -7.35 -29.15
CA ASP A 449 -31.44 -6.66 -28.48
C ASP A 449 -30.92 -5.57 -27.53
N PHE A 450 -29.60 -5.53 -27.28
CA PHE A 450 -28.96 -4.62 -26.35
C PHE A 450 -29.07 -3.16 -26.79
N ASP A 451 -29.52 -2.30 -25.87
CA ASP A 451 -29.61 -0.88 -26.11
C ASP A 451 -28.20 -0.23 -26.03
N GLN A 452 -27.86 0.52 -27.05
CA GLN A 452 -26.51 1.08 -27.17
C GLN A 452 -26.22 2.09 -26.06
N ILE A 453 -25.09 1.89 -25.39
CA ILE A 453 -24.51 2.83 -24.43
C ILE A 453 -23.16 3.32 -24.93
N SER A 454 -22.76 4.51 -24.54
CA SER A 454 -21.47 5.13 -24.92
C SER A 454 -21.08 6.22 -23.95
N GLY A 455 -19.83 6.65 -24.00
CA GLY A 455 -19.29 7.71 -23.15
C GLY A 455 -18.59 7.18 -21.91
N ASP A 456 -18.36 8.05 -20.98
CA ASP A 456 -17.75 7.77 -19.69
C ASP A 456 -18.84 7.85 -18.60
N ASP A 457 -19.26 6.69 -18.11
CA ASP A 457 -20.40 6.59 -17.18
C ASP A 457 -20.10 5.58 -16.06
N THR A 458 -20.30 6.02 -14.82
CA THR A 458 -20.07 5.20 -13.64
C THR A 458 -21.29 4.34 -13.27
N ASP A 459 -22.47 4.59 -13.86
CA ASP A 459 -23.75 3.93 -13.51
C ASP A 459 -24.63 3.61 -14.73
N ALA A 460 -23.98 3.32 -15.89
CA ALA A 460 -24.71 2.98 -17.11
C ALA A 460 -25.57 1.72 -16.93
N VAL A 461 -26.88 1.88 -17.08
CA VAL A 461 -27.85 0.79 -16.92
C VAL A 461 -27.84 -0.09 -18.16
N LEU A 462 -27.74 -1.41 -17.97
CA LEU A 462 -27.86 -2.37 -19.05
C LEU A 462 -29.34 -2.67 -19.35
N THR A 463 -29.79 -2.40 -20.59
CA THR A 463 -31.14 -2.68 -21.04
C THR A 463 -31.15 -3.36 -22.41
N TRP A 464 -32.26 -4.07 -22.70
CA TRP A 464 -32.48 -4.80 -23.95
C TRP A 464 -33.88 -4.44 -24.47
N LYS A 465 -33.96 -3.62 -25.55
CA LYS A 465 -35.18 -3.06 -26.07
C LYS A 465 -36.06 -2.40 -24.98
N GLY A 466 -35.39 -1.68 -24.09
CA GLY A 466 -36.05 -1.02 -22.96
C GLY A 466 -36.39 -1.93 -21.77
N SER A 467 -36.10 -3.23 -21.83
CA SER A 467 -36.30 -4.15 -20.71
C SER A 467 -35.05 -4.21 -19.84
N ASN A 468 -35.25 -4.27 -18.52
CA ASN A 468 -34.18 -4.49 -17.52
C ASN A 468 -34.11 -5.98 -17.12
N THR A 469 -33.43 -6.27 -16.03
CA THR A 469 -33.16 -7.63 -15.55
C THR A 469 -34.08 -8.11 -14.43
N ALA A 470 -35.18 -7.41 -14.16
CA ALA A 470 -36.06 -7.69 -13.03
C ALA A 470 -36.61 -9.13 -12.99
N GLU A 471 -36.87 -9.75 -14.16
CA GLU A 471 -37.36 -11.14 -14.26
C GLU A 471 -36.31 -12.18 -13.79
N TYR A 472 -35.02 -11.80 -13.76
CA TYR A 472 -33.92 -12.65 -13.29
C TYR A 472 -33.49 -12.33 -11.87
N ARG A 473 -34.18 -11.42 -11.19
CA ARG A 473 -33.90 -11.14 -9.77
C ARG A 473 -33.95 -12.42 -8.94
N TYR A 474 -32.99 -12.57 -8.06
CA TYR A 474 -32.76 -13.77 -7.24
C TYR A 474 -32.46 -15.05 -8.04
N LYS A 475 -31.90 -14.89 -9.24
CA LYS A 475 -31.41 -16.01 -10.05
C LYS A 475 -29.93 -15.81 -10.38
N PRO A 476 -29.16 -16.91 -10.48
CA PRO A 476 -27.79 -16.84 -10.97
C PRO A 476 -27.79 -16.63 -12.48
N VAL A 477 -26.98 -15.66 -12.94
CA VAL A 477 -26.76 -15.37 -14.37
C VAL A 477 -25.30 -15.12 -14.64
N CYS A 478 -24.86 -15.37 -15.88
CA CYS A 478 -23.58 -14.89 -16.40
C CYS A 478 -23.84 -13.74 -17.38
N ILE A 479 -22.94 -12.78 -17.45
CA ILE A 479 -23.01 -11.70 -18.43
C ILE A 479 -21.87 -11.92 -19.42
N ARG A 480 -22.20 -12.00 -20.71
CA ARG A 480 -21.22 -11.96 -21.78
C ARG A 480 -21.14 -10.55 -22.32
N PHE A 481 -19.91 -10.02 -22.34
CA PHE A 481 -19.62 -8.72 -22.90
C PHE A 481 -18.89 -8.84 -24.23
N GLU A 482 -19.20 -7.94 -25.16
CA GLU A 482 -18.38 -7.61 -26.33
C GLU A 482 -17.97 -6.14 -26.27
N LEU A 483 -16.70 -5.86 -26.53
CA LEU A 483 -16.10 -4.53 -26.36
C LEU A 483 -15.29 -4.18 -27.63
N LEU A 484 -15.33 -2.91 -28.02
CA LEU A 484 -14.40 -2.33 -28.98
C LEU A 484 -14.08 -0.89 -28.52
N ASP A 485 -12.81 -0.56 -28.36
CA ASP A 485 -12.33 0.71 -27.79
C ASP A 485 -13.13 1.08 -26.52
N ALA A 486 -13.09 0.18 -25.55
CA ALA A 486 -13.82 0.32 -24.29
C ALA A 486 -13.09 -0.33 -23.12
N GLU A 487 -13.35 0.20 -21.93
CA GLU A 487 -12.81 -0.20 -20.64
C GLU A 487 -13.97 -0.44 -19.68
N LEU A 488 -14.08 -1.64 -19.12
CA LEU A 488 -15.08 -2.00 -18.13
C LEU A 488 -14.40 -2.21 -16.77
N TYR A 489 -14.75 -1.39 -15.78
CA TYR A 489 -14.13 -1.40 -14.45
C TYR A 489 -14.87 -2.28 -13.46
N CYS A 490 -16.19 -2.17 -13.38
CA CYS A 490 -16.99 -3.05 -12.53
C CYS A 490 -18.42 -3.21 -13.02
N VAL A 491 -19.08 -4.24 -12.49
CA VAL A 491 -20.52 -4.47 -12.65
C VAL A 491 -21.19 -4.34 -11.30
N LYS A 492 -22.28 -3.58 -11.23
CA LYS A 492 -23.13 -3.35 -10.05
C LYS A 492 -24.45 -4.11 -10.23
N TYR A 493 -24.80 -5.01 -9.28
CA TYR A 493 -25.92 -5.93 -9.46
C TYR A 493 -26.65 -6.28 -8.18
#